data_6a63d15847786150d76c2bdabe034eaa
#
_entry.id   6a63d15847786150d76c2bdabe034eaa
#
_cell.length_a   1.000
_cell.length_b   1.000
_cell.length_c   1.000
_cell.angle_alpha   90.00
_cell.angle_beta   90.00
_cell.angle_gamma   90.00
#
_symmetry.space_group_name_H-M   'P 1'
#
loop_
_entity.id
_entity.type
_entity.pdbx_description
1 polymer ?
#
loop_
_entity_poly.entity_id
_entity_poly.type
_entity_poly.pdbx_seq_one_letter_code
_entity_poly.pdbx_strand_id
1 'polypeptide(L)'
;MNQEYPSTLLERAVKEFSKLPGIGRKTATRLVLHLLRKSEDEVESFSSAISTLKREATYCKECHCISDTDICPICANPLRDHSTICVVENIQDVMAVENTMQYRGVYHVLGGVISPMDGISPASLNIDSLVRRVSEGKVKEVVLALSSTMEGDTTNFYIYRKLQQHDVKLSVIARGISIGDELEYADEVTLGSSIVNRTPFTGKTI
;
A
#
# COMPACT_ATOMS: atom_id res chain seq x y z
N MET A 1 -30.02 -18.88 -11.89
CA MET A 1 -30.16 -20.28 -11.46
C MET A 1 -29.78 -20.35 -9.99
N ASN A 2 -30.76 -20.64 -9.11
CA ASN A 2 -30.45 -20.93 -7.71
C ASN A 2 -29.79 -22.31 -7.67
N GLN A 3 -28.52 -22.34 -7.27
CA GLN A 3 -27.82 -23.60 -7.05
C GLN A 3 -28.27 -24.09 -5.66
N GLU A 4 -29.04 -25.14 -5.61
CA GLU A 4 -29.41 -25.80 -4.35
C GLU A 4 -28.19 -26.54 -3.80
N TYR A 5 -27.83 -26.21 -2.56
CA TYR A 5 -26.76 -26.91 -1.85
C TYR A 5 -27.38 -28.07 -1.03
N PRO A 6 -26.73 -29.23 -0.96
CA PRO A 6 -27.24 -30.40 -0.21
C PRO A 6 -27.17 -30.18 1.32
N SER A 7 -26.54 -29.08 1.78
CA SER A 7 -26.36 -28.77 3.20
C SER A 7 -26.40 -27.26 3.40
N THR A 8 -27.13 -26.81 4.41
CA THR A 8 -27.17 -25.41 4.86
C THR A 8 -25.85 -24.93 5.41
N LEU A 9 -25.04 -25.82 6.01
CA LEU A 9 -23.68 -25.49 6.48
C LEU A 9 -22.76 -25.20 5.30
N LEU A 10 -22.84 -26.01 4.24
CA LEU A 10 -22.10 -25.80 3.01
C LEU A 10 -22.50 -24.48 2.36
N GLU A 11 -23.78 -24.20 2.22
CA GLU A 11 -24.31 -22.96 1.65
C GLU A 11 -23.81 -21.74 2.42
N ARG A 12 -23.87 -21.78 3.75
CA ARG A 12 -23.41 -20.69 4.63
C ARG A 12 -21.92 -20.42 4.43
N ALA A 13 -21.08 -21.45 4.41
CA ALA A 13 -19.65 -21.29 4.18
C ALA A 13 -19.35 -20.69 2.79
N VAL A 14 -20.01 -21.20 1.74
CA VAL A 14 -19.86 -20.67 0.37
C VAL A 14 -20.28 -19.20 0.30
N LYS A 15 -21.35 -18.82 0.99
CA LYS A 15 -21.82 -17.44 1.04
C LYS A 15 -20.78 -16.51 1.66
N GLU A 16 -20.13 -16.92 2.76
CA GLU A 16 -19.09 -16.10 3.40
C GLU A 16 -17.85 -15.94 2.48
N PHE A 17 -17.36 -17.01 1.86
CA PHE A 17 -16.27 -16.92 0.90
C PHE A 17 -16.61 -16.05 -0.32
N SER A 18 -17.88 -16.06 -0.77
CA SER A 18 -18.33 -15.25 -1.91
C SER A 18 -18.41 -13.75 -1.61
N LYS A 19 -18.28 -13.32 -0.36
CA LYS A 19 -18.18 -11.90 0.02
C LYS A 19 -16.79 -11.33 -0.20
N LEU A 20 -15.77 -12.19 -0.38
CA LEU A 20 -14.41 -11.75 -0.61
C LEU A 20 -14.27 -11.17 -2.03
N PRO A 21 -13.54 -10.04 -2.19
CA PRO A 21 -13.32 -9.44 -3.51
C PRO A 21 -12.70 -10.45 -4.50
N GLY A 22 -13.21 -10.51 -5.72
CA GLY A 22 -12.73 -11.43 -6.75
C GLY A 22 -13.15 -12.91 -6.57
N ILE A 23 -13.85 -13.25 -5.49
CA ILE A 23 -14.32 -14.63 -5.23
C ILE A 23 -15.77 -14.78 -5.66
N GLY A 24 -15.97 -15.31 -6.87
CA GLY A 24 -17.31 -15.71 -7.33
C GLY A 24 -17.78 -17.01 -6.68
N ARG A 25 -19.09 -17.27 -6.76
CA ARG A 25 -19.75 -18.45 -6.15
C ARG A 25 -19.09 -19.79 -6.52
N LYS A 26 -18.66 -19.98 -7.76
CA LYS A 26 -17.99 -21.21 -8.22
C LYS A 26 -16.62 -21.41 -7.53
N THR A 27 -15.84 -20.35 -7.41
CA THR A 27 -14.56 -20.37 -6.69
C THR A 27 -14.78 -20.61 -5.20
N ALA A 28 -15.73 -19.92 -4.59
CA ALA A 28 -16.10 -20.11 -3.19
C ALA A 28 -16.47 -21.57 -2.89
N THR A 29 -17.32 -22.18 -3.72
CA THR A 29 -17.68 -23.60 -3.57
C THR A 29 -16.46 -24.51 -3.63
N ARG A 30 -15.54 -24.29 -4.57
CA ARG A 30 -14.31 -25.07 -4.68
C ARG A 30 -13.42 -24.93 -3.45
N LEU A 31 -13.27 -23.72 -2.92
CA LEU A 31 -12.47 -23.47 -1.71
C LEU A 31 -13.08 -24.14 -0.48
N VAL A 32 -14.38 -24.01 -0.27
CA VAL A 32 -15.09 -24.64 0.86
C VAL A 32 -14.99 -26.16 0.80
N LEU A 33 -15.19 -26.76 -0.39
CA LEU A 33 -15.04 -28.21 -0.57
C LEU A 33 -13.59 -28.68 -0.39
N HIS A 34 -12.61 -27.83 -0.67
CA HIS A 34 -11.22 -28.12 -0.36
C HIS A 34 -10.99 -28.16 1.16
N LEU A 35 -11.46 -27.15 1.89
CA LEU A 35 -11.36 -27.10 3.36
C LEU A 35 -12.10 -28.27 4.02
N LEU A 36 -13.25 -28.69 3.49
CA LEU A 36 -14.01 -29.84 4.02
C LEU A 36 -13.22 -31.16 3.97
N ARG A 37 -12.20 -31.25 3.10
CA ARG A 37 -11.33 -32.44 2.99
C ARG A 37 -10.09 -32.36 3.91
N LYS A 38 -9.90 -31.23 4.57
CA LYS A 38 -8.81 -31.02 5.52
C LYS A 38 -9.20 -31.55 6.90
N SER A 39 -8.21 -31.77 7.77
CA SER A 39 -8.49 -32.10 9.16
C SER A 39 -9.13 -30.92 9.90
N GLU A 40 -9.82 -31.22 11.00
CA GLU A 40 -10.42 -30.17 11.85
C GLU A 40 -9.34 -29.19 12.35
N ASP A 41 -8.17 -29.69 12.75
CA ASP A 41 -7.04 -28.87 13.22
C ASP A 41 -6.54 -27.88 12.14
N GLU A 42 -6.44 -28.32 10.89
CA GLU A 42 -6.02 -27.46 9.78
C GLU A 42 -7.07 -26.33 9.53
N VAL A 43 -8.36 -26.67 9.61
CA VAL A 43 -9.43 -25.69 9.43
C VAL A 43 -9.52 -24.73 10.61
N GLU A 44 -9.36 -25.22 11.83
CA GLU A 44 -9.33 -24.37 13.02
C GLU A 44 -8.15 -23.42 13.00
N SER A 45 -6.96 -23.92 12.63
CA SER A 45 -5.76 -23.09 12.48
C SER A 45 -5.97 -21.96 11.45
N PHE A 46 -6.58 -22.29 10.30
CA PHE A 46 -6.90 -21.32 9.25
C PHE A 46 -7.89 -20.25 9.74
N SER A 47 -9.01 -20.67 10.36
CA SER A 47 -10.04 -19.75 10.84
C SER A 47 -9.55 -18.88 11.98
N SER A 48 -8.77 -19.47 12.89
CA SER A 48 -8.14 -18.78 14.02
C SER A 48 -7.14 -17.73 13.56
N ALA A 49 -6.31 -18.03 12.55
CA ALA A 49 -5.35 -17.06 12.00
C ALA A 49 -6.05 -15.79 11.48
N ILE A 50 -7.17 -15.93 10.74
CA ILE A 50 -7.93 -14.80 10.22
C ILE A 50 -8.59 -14.01 11.35
N SER A 51 -9.22 -14.73 12.30
CA SER A 51 -9.89 -14.11 13.43
C SER A 51 -8.92 -13.35 14.33
N THR A 52 -7.74 -13.93 14.60
CA THR A 52 -6.68 -13.33 15.39
C THR A 52 -6.11 -12.09 14.70
N LEU A 53 -5.81 -12.19 13.40
CA LEU A 53 -5.37 -11.03 12.62
C LEU A 53 -6.34 -9.85 12.76
N LYS A 54 -7.65 -10.10 12.60
CA LYS A 54 -8.65 -9.02 12.71
C LYS A 54 -8.75 -8.43 14.11
N ARG A 55 -8.58 -9.24 15.15
CA ARG A 55 -8.72 -8.85 16.54
C ARG A 55 -7.50 -8.15 17.09
N GLU A 56 -6.30 -8.59 16.69
CA GLU A 56 -5.03 -8.23 17.34
C GLU A 56 -4.15 -7.31 16.50
N ALA A 57 -4.35 -7.26 15.17
CA ALA A 57 -3.60 -6.33 14.35
C ALA A 57 -3.89 -4.89 14.74
N THR A 58 -2.81 -4.14 15.01
CA THR A 58 -2.83 -2.72 15.34
C THR A 58 -2.15 -1.91 14.23
N TYR A 59 -2.10 -0.60 14.41
CA TYR A 59 -1.38 0.27 13.49
C TYR A 59 -0.22 0.94 14.23
N CYS A 60 0.95 0.95 13.59
CA CYS A 60 2.13 1.62 14.10
C CYS A 60 1.84 3.11 14.39
N LYS A 61 2.14 3.58 15.58
CA LYS A 61 1.91 4.98 15.99
C LYS A 61 2.74 5.99 15.21
N GLU A 62 3.86 5.54 14.61
CA GLU A 62 4.75 6.38 13.81
C GLU A 62 4.34 6.44 12.32
N CYS A 63 4.19 5.28 11.68
CA CYS A 63 4.04 5.21 10.22
C CYS A 63 2.68 4.76 9.73
N HIS A 64 1.76 4.37 10.63
CA HIS A 64 0.42 3.84 10.34
C HIS A 64 0.40 2.54 9.52
N CYS A 65 1.54 1.84 9.42
CA CYS A 65 1.58 0.48 8.87
C CYS A 65 0.95 -0.51 9.85
N ILE A 66 0.42 -1.63 9.36
CA ILE A 66 -0.03 -2.74 10.24
C ILE A 66 1.15 -3.22 11.07
N SER A 67 0.88 -3.50 12.35
CA SER A 67 1.87 -3.92 13.32
C SER A 67 1.21 -4.76 14.41
N ASP A 68 2.00 -5.65 15.03
CA ASP A 68 1.61 -6.39 16.22
C ASP A 68 1.94 -5.64 17.51
N THR A 69 2.65 -4.51 17.39
CA THR A 69 3.11 -3.67 18.50
C THR A 69 2.89 -2.19 18.18
N ASP A 70 3.02 -1.33 19.20
CA ASP A 70 2.87 0.13 19.07
C ASP A 70 3.77 0.75 18.00
N ILE A 71 4.99 0.22 17.83
CA ILE A 71 5.96 0.65 16.81
C ILE A 71 6.35 -0.58 15.98
N CYS A 72 6.16 -0.50 14.69
CA CYS A 72 6.43 -1.62 13.77
C CYS A 72 7.94 -1.92 13.67
N PRO A 73 8.32 -3.13 13.22
CA PRO A 73 9.72 -3.51 13.08
C PRO A 73 10.55 -2.58 12.21
N ILE A 74 9.96 -1.94 11.18
CA ILE A 74 10.65 -0.98 10.32
C ILE A 74 10.99 0.30 11.10
N CYS A 75 10.00 0.87 11.81
CA CYS A 75 10.21 2.09 12.59
C CYS A 75 11.08 1.86 13.83
N ALA A 76 11.09 0.65 14.40
CA ALA A 76 11.92 0.30 15.54
C ALA A 76 13.38 -0.03 15.16
N ASN A 77 13.66 -0.26 13.87
CA ASN A 77 15.00 -0.69 13.43
C ASN A 77 15.98 0.49 13.38
N PRO A 78 17.02 0.51 14.22
CA PRO A 78 18.02 1.59 14.26
C PRO A 78 18.93 1.62 13.02
N LEU A 79 18.94 0.56 12.21
CA LEU A 79 19.72 0.50 10.96
C LEU A 79 19.01 1.18 9.78
N ARG A 80 17.76 1.62 9.96
CA ARG A 80 17.03 2.39 8.97
C ARG A 80 17.40 3.88 9.04
N ASP A 81 17.38 4.53 7.90
CA ASP A 81 17.54 5.98 7.81
C ASP A 81 16.22 6.69 8.20
N HIS A 82 16.11 7.09 9.45
CA HIS A 82 14.95 7.81 9.96
C HIS A 82 14.86 9.26 9.46
N SER A 83 15.86 9.75 8.76
CA SER A 83 15.82 11.08 8.13
C SER A 83 15.10 11.09 6.78
N THR A 84 14.79 9.92 6.23
CA THR A 84 14.10 9.77 4.94
C THR A 84 12.79 9.01 5.13
N ILE A 85 11.67 9.65 4.76
CA ILE A 85 10.32 9.07 4.83
C ILE A 85 9.78 8.83 3.43
N CYS A 86 9.39 7.58 3.12
CA CYS A 86 8.62 7.25 1.92
C CYS A 86 7.13 7.28 2.25
N VAL A 87 6.39 8.19 1.62
CA VAL A 87 4.94 8.33 1.78
C VAL A 87 4.25 7.48 0.74
N VAL A 88 3.39 6.58 1.19
CA VAL A 88 2.64 5.62 0.36
C VAL A 88 1.16 5.66 0.69
N GLU A 89 0.32 5.14 -0.21
CA GLU A 89 -1.13 5.10 -0.01
C GLU A 89 -1.53 4.06 1.03
N ASN A 90 -0.97 2.86 0.91
CA ASN A 90 -1.42 1.69 1.66
C ASN A 90 -0.27 0.74 2.00
N ILE A 91 -0.57 -0.35 2.70
CA ILE A 91 0.43 -1.32 3.14
C ILE A 91 1.01 -2.15 1.98
N GLN A 92 0.24 -2.37 0.92
CA GLN A 92 0.70 -3.10 -0.25
C GLN A 92 1.88 -2.38 -0.90
N ASP A 93 1.86 -1.04 -0.91
CA ASP A 93 2.93 -0.21 -1.44
C ASP A 93 4.19 -0.33 -0.58
N VAL A 94 4.05 -0.37 0.77
CA VAL A 94 5.18 -0.66 1.66
C VAL A 94 5.83 -1.99 1.30
N MET A 95 5.01 -3.03 1.14
CA MET A 95 5.50 -4.38 0.78
C MET A 95 6.20 -4.37 -0.59
N ALA A 96 5.64 -3.66 -1.57
CA ALA A 96 6.21 -3.55 -2.91
C ALA A 96 7.59 -2.87 -2.87
N VAL A 97 7.74 -1.76 -2.14
CA VAL A 97 9.02 -1.07 -1.99
C VAL A 97 10.03 -1.91 -1.21
N GLU A 98 9.64 -2.56 -0.11
CA GLU A 98 10.52 -3.44 0.67
C GLU A 98 11.04 -4.61 -0.16
N ASN A 99 10.21 -5.21 -1.01
CA ASN A 99 10.61 -6.31 -1.89
C ASN A 99 11.72 -5.93 -2.87
N THR A 100 11.90 -4.65 -3.18
CA THR A 100 13.02 -4.19 -4.01
C THR A 100 14.37 -4.29 -3.31
N MET A 101 14.40 -4.30 -1.96
CA MET A 101 15.60 -4.25 -1.12
C MET A 101 16.50 -3.02 -1.36
N GLN A 102 16.00 -2.00 -2.07
CA GLN A 102 16.76 -0.78 -2.42
C GLN A 102 16.52 0.37 -1.44
N TYR A 103 15.38 0.38 -0.77
CA TYR A 103 15.01 1.46 0.12
C TYR A 103 15.49 1.19 1.57
N ARG A 104 16.11 2.19 2.17
CA ARG A 104 16.67 2.10 3.54
C ARG A 104 16.02 3.04 4.54
N GLY A 105 15.12 3.90 4.10
CA GLY A 105 14.37 4.81 4.97
C GLY A 105 13.21 4.15 5.72
N VAL A 106 12.37 4.99 6.32
CA VAL A 106 11.12 4.59 6.98
C VAL A 106 9.92 5.03 6.16
N TYR A 107 8.73 4.57 6.52
CA TYR A 107 7.50 4.83 5.75
C TYR A 107 6.53 5.75 6.49
N HIS A 108 5.56 6.23 5.73
CA HIS A 108 4.35 6.84 6.24
C HIS A 108 3.16 6.43 5.35
N VAL A 109 2.23 5.66 5.92
CA VAL A 109 1.05 5.15 5.21
C VAL A 109 -0.10 6.15 5.39
N LEU A 110 -0.58 6.73 4.28
CA LEU A 110 -1.66 7.72 4.31
C LEU A 110 -3.02 7.11 4.61
N GLY A 111 -3.25 5.85 4.19
CA GLY A 111 -4.55 5.19 4.24
C GLY A 111 -5.42 5.44 3.00
N GLY A 112 -4.85 6.02 1.94
CA GLY A 112 -5.49 6.31 0.66
C GLY A 112 -4.99 7.59 0.02
N VAL A 113 -5.76 8.11 -0.94
CA VAL A 113 -5.54 9.40 -1.62
C VAL A 113 -6.77 10.29 -1.48
N ILE A 114 -6.60 11.59 -1.64
CA ILE A 114 -7.72 12.56 -1.67
C ILE A 114 -8.60 12.25 -2.88
N SER A 115 -9.83 11.80 -2.63
CA SER A 115 -10.80 11.47 -3.66
C SER A 115 -12.19 11.99 -3.25
N PRO A 116 -12.57 13.19 -3.69
CA PRO A 116 -13.89 13.74 -3.37
C PRO A 116 -15.05 12.89 -3.88
N MET A 117 -14.85 12.17 -4.98
CA MET A 117 -15.86 11.27 -5.56
C MET A 117 -16.13 10.06 -4.65
N ASP A 118 -15.09 9.58 -3.96
CA ASP A 118 -15.19 8.47 -2.99
C ASP A 118 -15.42 8.96 -1.55
N GLY A 119 -15.61 10.27 -1.36
CA GLY A 119 -15.81 10.89 -0.06
C GLY A 119 -14.54 10.94 0.82
N ILE A 120 -13.35 10.74 0.24
CA ILE A 120 -12.09 10.77 0.97
C ILE A 120 -11.54 12.20 0.99
N SER A 121 -11.60 12.83 2.14
CA SER A 121 -11.07 14.17 2.39
C SER A 121 -9.64 14.11 2.97
N PRO A 122 -8.88 15.21 2.91
CA PRO A 122 -7.57 15.25 3.57
C PRO A 122 -7.59 14.89 5.07
N ALA A 123 -8.69 15.21 5.77
CA ALA A 123 -8.86 14.91 7.19
C ALA A 123 -9.07 13.40 7.46
N SER A 124 -9.44 12.62 6.45
CA SER A 124 -9.59 11.17 6.55
C SER A 124 -8.26 10.43 6.41
N LEU A 125 -7.20 11.14 6.00
CA LEU A 125 -5.89 10.59 5.73
C LEU A 125 -4.88 10.96 6.83
N ASN A 126 -3.83 10.17 6.97
CA ASN A 126 -2.79 10.38 7.97
C ASN A 126 -1.82 11.53 7.61
N ILE A 127 -2.29 12.60 6.96
CA ILE A 127 -1.44 13.71 6.49
C ILE A 127 -0.97 14.58 7.67
N ASP A 128 -1.84 14.87 8.64
CA ASP A 128 -1.45 15.72 9.77
C ASP A 128 -0.40 15.06 10.66
N SER A 129 -0.39 13.73 10.77
CA SER A 129 0.67 12.99 11.47
C SER A 129 1.99 13.01 10.71
N LEU A 130 1.98 13.01 9.37
CA LEU A 130 3.18 13.23 8.55
C LEU A 130 3.77 14.62 8.82
N VAL A 131 2.94 15.66 8.79
CA VAL A 131 3.37 17.05 9.06
C VAL A 131 4.00 17.16 10.44
N ARG A 132 3.39 16.55 11.46
CA ARG A 132 3.95 16.51 12.82
C ARG A 132 5.33 15.84 12.85
N ARG A 133 5.51 14.68 12.20
CA ARG A 133 6.82 14.00 12.13
C ARG A 133 7.89 14.88 11.47
N VAL A 134 7.54 15.59 10.40
CA VAL A 134 8.47 16.52 9.73
C VAL A 134 8.78 17.72 10.60
N SER A 135 7.79 18.26 11.34
CA SER A 135 7.99 19.44 12.21
C SER A 135 8.95 19.18 13.38
N GLU A 136 9.22 17.93 13.74
CA GLU A 136 10.24 17.57 14.74
C GLU A 136 11.69 17.85 14.28
N GLY A 137 11.89 18.21 13.01
CA GLY A 137 13.18 18.64 12.47
C GLY A 137 14.21 17.53 12.24
N LYS A 138 13.83 16.27 12.37
CA LYS A 138 14.70 15.11 12.13
C LYS A 138 14.67 14.60 10.70
N VAL A 139 13.59 14.90 9.98
CA VAL A 139 13.35 14.45 8.61
C VAL A 139 13.99 15.40 7.63
N LYS A 140 14.85 14.89 6.76
CA LYS A 140 15.56 15.64 5.71
C LYS A 140 14.93 15.47 4.34
N GLU A 141 14.30 14.32 4.09
CA GLU A 141 13.67 14.05 2.80
C GLU A 141 12.34 13.30 3.00
N VAL A 142 11.33 13.73 2.25
CA VAL A 142 10.06 13.04 2.09
C VAL A 142 9.93 12.64 0.62
N VAL A 143 9.91 11.34 0.36
CA VAL A 143 9.73 10.74 -0.97
C VAL A 143 8.24 10.45 -1.15
N LEU A 144 7.60 11.10 -2.10
CA LEU A 144 6.20 10.89 -2.44
C LEU A 144 6.09 9.72 -3.42
N ALA A 145 5.55 8.60 -2.97
CA ALA A 145 5.40 7.36 -3.72
C ALA A 145 3.91 6.99 -3.87
N LEU A 146 3.10 7.97 -4.27
CA LEU A 146 1.67 7.77 -4.53
C LEU A 146 1.43 7.38 -5.99
N SER A 147 0.25 6.83 -6.27
CA SER A 147 -0.17 6.46 -7.63
C SER A 147 -0.08 7.63 -8.60
N SER A 148 0.22 7.32 -9.86
CA SER A 148 0.28 8.32 -10.95
C SER A 148 -1.11 8.60 -11.52
N THR A 149 -2.07 8.86 -10.63
CA THR A 149 -3.45 9.24 -10.95
C THR A 149 -3.68 10.71 -10.62
N MET A 150 -4.82 11.26 -11.05
CA MET A 150 -5.22 12.64 -10.72
C MET A 150 -5.36 12.82 -9.19
N GLU A 151 -5.90 11.82 -8.51
CA GLU A 151 -6.07 11.79 -7.06
C GLU A 151 -4.71 11.73 -6.34
N GLY A 152 -3.78 10.89 -6.84
CA GLY A 152 -2.41 10.81 -6.32
C GLY A 152 -1.66 12.13 -6.49
N ASP A 153 -1.74 12.76 -7.66
CA ASP A 153 -1.09 14.06 -7.91
C ASP A 153 -1.74 15.20 -7.09
N THR A 154 -3.06 15.18 -6.93
CA THR A 154 -3.78 16.12 -6.05
C THR A 154 -3.29 15.96 -4.59
N THR A 155 -3.13 14.71 -4.14
CA THR A 155 -2.65 14.40 -2.79
C THR A 155 -1.20 14.83 -2.62
N ASN A 156 -0.34 14.58 -3.61
CA ASN A 156 1.05 15.06 -3.62
C ASN A 156 1.13 16.57 -3.49
N PHE A 157 0.31 17.30 -4.25
CA PHE A 157 0.26 18.76 -4.20
C PHE A 157 -0.24 19.27 -2.83
N TYR A 158 -1.23 18.61 -2.25
CA TYR A 158 -1.72 18.96 -0.92
C TYR A 158 -0.64 18.77 0.15
N ILE A 159 0.08 17.65 0.13
CA ILE A 159 1.21 17.37 1.04
C ILE A 159 2.31 18.42 0.84
N TYR A 160 2.68 18.72 -0.41
CA TYR A 160 3.64 19.77 -0.73
C TYR A 160 3.26 21.10 -0.07
N ARG A 161 2.01 21.53 -0.21
CA ARG A 161 1.49 22.77 0.39
C ARG A 161 1.60 22.79 1.91
N LYS A 162 1.40 21.65 2.55
CA LYS A 162 1.54 21.51 4.02
C LYS A 162 2.99 21.53 4.48
N LEU A 163 3.90 20.97 3.68
CA LEU A 163 5.31 20.83 4.06
C LEU A 163 6.23 21.95 3.57
N GLN A 164 5.80 22.82 2.66
CA GLN A 164 6.62 23.88 2.04
C GLN A 164 7.24 24.88 3.04
N GLN A 165 6.70 24.99 4.25
CA GLN A 165 7.22 25.85 5.31
C GLN A 165 8.27 25.17 6.20
N HIS A 166 8.53 23.88 5.99
CA HIS A 166 9.52 23.09 6.72
C HIS A 166 10.78 22.93 5.87
N ASP A 167 11.94 22.89 6.53
CA ASP A 167 13.23 22.65 5.86
C ASP A 167 13.39 21.14 5.58
N VAL A 168 12.64 20.66 4.58
CA VAL A 168 12.63 19.28 4.15
C VAL A 168 12.62 19.19 2.62
N LYS A 169 13.47 18.33 2.07
CA LYS A 169 13.47 18.03 0.63
C LYS A 169 12.25 17.17 0.29
N LEU A 170 11.51 17.56 -0.73
CA LEU A 170 10.43 16.75 -1.30
C LEU A 170 10.87 16.16 -2.64
N SER A 171 10.73 14.86 -2.80
CA SER A 171 11.01 14.15 -4.04
C SER A 171 9.84 13.23 -4.40
N VAL A 172 9.76 12.84 -5.65
CA VAL A 172 8.75 11.90 -6.17
C VAL A 172 9.50 10.73 -6.79
N ILE A 173 8.98 9.51 -6.66
CA ILE A 173 9.55 8.35 -7.36
C ILE A 173 9.57 8.60 -8.86
N ALA A 174 10.65 8.15 -9.51
CA ALA A 174 10.78 8.32 -10.96
C ALA A 174 9.62 7.64 -11.70
N ARG A 175 9.08 8.35 -12.68
CA ARG A 175 8.03 7.86 -13.59
C ARG A 175 8.65 7.70 -14.96
N GLY A 176 8.41 6.56 -15.59
CA GLY A 176 9.00 6.32 -16.90
C GLY A 176 8.61 4.97 -17.49
N ILE A 177 9.28 4.62 -18.59
CA ILE A 177 9.07 3.36 -19.30
C ILE A 177 9.66 2.22 -18.47
N SER A 178 8.93 1.11 -18.37
CA SER A 178 9.37 -0.08 -17.63
C SER A 178 10.62 -0.70 -18.30
N ILE A 179 11.49 -1.27 -17.48
CA ILE A 179 12.69 -1.95 -17.97
C ILE A 179 12.26 -3.20 -18.76
N GLY A 180 12.71 -3.29 -20.01
CA GLY A 180 12.39 -4.39 -20.93
C GLY A 180 11.18 -4.15 -21.82
N ASP A 181 10.44 -3.05 -21.63
CA ASP A 181 9.34 -2.69 -22.52
C ASP A 181 9.87 -2.04 -23.83
N GLU A 182 9.17 -2.30 -24.92
CA GLU A 182 9.43 -1.63 -26.20
C GLU A 182 8.64 -0.32 -26.26
N LEU A 183 9.23 0.74 -26.85
CA LEU A 183 8.63 2.07 -26.90
C LEU A 183 7.26 2.10 -27.58
N GLU A 184 7.02 1.20 -28.55
CA GLU A 184 5.76 1.13 -29.29
C GLU A 184 4.56 0.67 -28.43
N TYR A 185 4.82 -0.01 -27.29
CA TYR A 185 3.77 -0.44 -26.37
C TYR A 185 3.56 0.51 -25.19
N ALA A 186 4.40 1.53 -25.05
CA ALA A 186 4.23 2.54 -24.03
C ALA A 186 3.05 3.45 -24.41
N ASP A 187 2.21 3.79 -23.42
CA ASP A 187 1.16 4.78 -23.64
C ASP A 187 1.76 6.18 -23.90
N GLU A 188 1.03 7.00 -24.65
CA GLU A 188 1.48 8.33 -25.09
C GLU A 188 1.84 9.27 -23.94
N VAL A 189 1.12 9.18 -22.81
CA VAL A 189 1.34 10.04 -21.64
C VAL A 189 2.64 9.65 -20.94
N THR A 190 2.85 8.36 -20.71
CA THR A 190 4.08 7.82 -20.11
C THR A 190 5.30 8.12 -21.00
N LEU A 191 5.19 7.88 -22.31
CA LEU A 191 6.28 8.16 -23.25
C LEU A 191 6.60 9.67 -23.29
N GLY A 192 5.59 10.52 -23.40
CA GLY A 192 5.75 11.97 -23.40
C GLY A 192 6.41 12.49 -22.12
N SER A 193 5.95 12.00 -20.96
CA SER A 193 6.51 12.35 -19.65
C SER A 193 7.97 11.91 -19.53
N SER A 194 8.31 10.71 -20.02
CA SER A 194 9.68 10.17 -20.00
C SER A 194 10.64 10.99 -20.85
N ILE A 195 10.18 11.50 -22.00
CA ILE A 195 10.99 12.38 -22.86
C ILE A 195 11.24 13.74 -22.20
N VAL A 196 10.20 14.32 -21.59
CA VAL A 196 10.32 15.61 -20.90
C VAL A 196 11.25 15.51 -19.69
N ASN A 197 11.12 14.46 -18.90
CA ASN A 197 11.87 14.24 -17.66
C ASN A 197 13.13 13.38 -17.86
N ARG A 198 13.66 13.26 -19.10
CA ARG A 198 14.84 12.48 -19.42
C ARG A 198 16.05 12.89 -18.59
N THR A 199 16.80 11.91 -18.14
CA THR A 199 18.04 12.12 -17.38
C THR A 199 19.27 12.08 -18.30
N PRO A 200 20.37 12.81 -17.98
CA PRO A 200 21.62 12.71 -18.72
C PRO A 200 22.19 11.28 -18.69
N PHE A 201 22.65 10.79 -19.81
CA PHE A 201 23.33 9.50 -19.88
C PHE A 201 24.78 9.65 -19.38
N THR A 202 25.08 9.01 -18.23
CA THR A 202 26.41 9.12 -17.59
C THR A 202 27.33 7.92 -17.86
N GLY A 203 26.89 6.97 -18.69
CA GLY A 203 27.66 5.74 -18.99
C GLY A 203 27.74 4.75 -17.82
N LYS A 204 27.10 5.01 -16.70
CA LYS A 204 26.93 4.05 -15.61
C LYS A 204 25.69 3.21 -15.88
N THR A 205 25.90 1.90 -16.02
CA THR A 205 24.78 0.93 -16.05
C THR A 205 24.09 0.94 -14.71
N ILE A 206 22.77 0.88 -14.73
CA ILE A 206 21.89 0.80 -13.53
C ILE A 206 22.10 -0.56 -12.88
#